data_c5439ad0a253811cec98007b66f8daee
#
_entry.id   c5439ad0a253811cec98007b66f8daee
#
_cell.length_a   1.000
_cell.length_b   1.000
_cell.length_c   1.000
_cell.angle_alpha   90.00
_cell.angle_beta   90.00
_cell.angle_gamma   90.00
#
_symmetry.space_group_name_H-M   'P 1'
#
loop_
_entity.id
_entity.type
_entity.pdbx_description
1 polymer ?
#
loop_
_entity_poly.entity_id
_entity_poly.type
_entity_poly.pdbx_seq_one_letter_code
_entity_poly.pdbx_strand_id
1 'polypeptide(L)'
;MSNNILVITSNPEKDSMTDAVGAAFAAGAVERGASADVLDLYDEGFNPVYSAADRAHYLGHAPMPEDVVPIQRRLAQADVIALVFPIYWYTMPAMVKGLFDRVICRGFAYHPDGTPGALADRTVRVIMLTGGSRQW
;
A
#
# COMPACT_ATOMS: atom_id res chain seq x y z
N MET A 1 -20.17 7.72 -11.81
CA MET A 1 -18.78 8.18 -11.55
C MET A 1 -17.86 6.98 -11.51
N SER A 2 -16.73 7.06 -12.17
CA SER A 2 -15.75 6.00 -12.11
C SER A 2 -14.94 6.08 -10.80
N ASN A 3 -14.66 4.94 -10.20
CA ASN A 3 -13.78 4.84 -9.06
C ASN A 3 -12.32 4.79 -9.52
N ASN A 4 -11.44 5.30 -8.70
CA ASN A 4 -10.01 5.14 -8.86
C ASN A 4 -9.53 4.01 -7.95
N ILE A 5 -8.90 3.02 -8.53
CA ILE A 5 -8.40 1.84 -7.81
C ILE A 5 -6.87 1.90 -7.79
N LEU A 6 -6.29 1.78 -6.61
CA LEU A 6 -4.85 1.58 -6.47
C LEU A 6 -4.59 0.15 -6.02
N VAL A 7 -3.87 -0.61 -6.84
CA VAL A 7 -3.42 -1.96 -6.50
C VAL A 7 -1.98 -1.90 -6.06
N ILE A 8 -1.69 -2.30 -4.84
CA ILE A 8 -0.33 -2.30 -4.29
C ILE A 8 0.13 -3.75 -4.18
N THR A 9 1.22 -4.09 -4.86
CA THR A 9 1.78 -5.43 -4.86
C THR A 9 3.15 -5.47 -4.18
N SER A 10 3.46 -6.59 -3.58
CA SER A 10 4.76 -6.82 -2.96
C SER A 10 5.22 -8.25 -3.21
N ASN A 11 6.15 -8.42 -4.14
CA ASN A 11 6.86 -9.67 -4.37
C ASN A 11 8.20 -9.37 -5.05
N PRO A 12 9.33 -9.90 -4.56
CA PRO A 12 10.62 -9.65 -5.17
C PRO A 12 10.79 -10.30 -6.54
N GLU A 13 10.00 -11.33 -6.85
CA GLU A 13 10.06 -12.03 -8.12
C GLU A 13 9.11 -11.40 -9.12
N LYS A 14 9.62 -11.11 -10.33
CA LYS A 14 8.77 -10.68 -11.44
C LYS A 14 7.94 -11.86 -11.95
N ASP A 15 6.77 -11.56 -12.48
CA ASP A 15 5.81 -12.56 -12.98
C ASP A 15 5.38 -13.57 -11.91
N SER A 16 5.38 -13.14 -10.66
CA SER A 16 4.90 -13.95 -9.55
C SER A 16 3.37 -14.10 -9.57
N MET A 17 2.86 -15.05 -8.78
CA MET A 17 1.41 -15.16 -8.56
C MET A 17 0.85 -13.88 -7.96
N THR A 18 1.60 -13.20 -7.08
CA THR A 18 1.21 -11.90 -6.52
C THR A 18 0.97 -10.89 -7.63
N ASP A 19 1.90 -10.77 -8.57
CA ASP A 19 1.77 -9.85 -9.70
C ASP A 19 0.59 -10.22 -10.61
N ALA A 20 0.40 -11.51 -10.87
CA ALA A 20 -0.72 -11.99 -11.67
C ALA A 20 -2.08 -11.67 -11.03
N VAL A 21 -2.20 -11.85 -9.74
CA VAL A 21 -3.43 -11.53 -9.00
C VAL A 21 -3.67 -10.03 -8.98
N GLY A 22 -2.63 -9.23 -8.75
CA GLY A 22 -2.72 -7.76 -8.80
C GLY A 22 -3.17 -7.26 -10.17
N ALA A 23 -2.58 -7.80 -11.24
CA ALA A 23 -2.96 -7.46 -12.62
C ALA A 23 -4.40 -7.86 -12.94
N ALA A 24 -4.84 -9.04 -12.50
CA ALA A 24 -6.21 -9.50 -12.69
C ALA A 24 -7.22 -8.61 -11.96
N PHE A 25 -6.89 -8.19 -10.74
CA PHE A 25 -7.74 -7.25 -9.99
C PHE A 25 -7.87 -5.92 -10.74
N ALA A 26 -6.75 -5.37 -11.19
CA ALA A 26 -6.75 -4.12 -11.96
C ALA A 26 -7.56 -4.24 -13.25
N ALA A 27 -7.36 -5.32 -14.00
CA ALA A 27 -8.09 -5.57 -15.26
C ALA A 27 -9.60 -5.68 -15.02
N GLY A 28 -10.00 -6.41 -13.99
CA GLY A 28 -11.42 -6.54 -13.62
C GLY A 28 -12.06 -5.20 -13.24
N ALA A 29 -11.31 -4.34 -12.55
CA ALA A 29 -11.77 -3.00 -12.21
C ALA A 29 -11.99 -2.15 -13.47
N VAL A 30 -11.06 -2.19 -14.42
CA VAL A 30 -11.16 -1.47 -15.69
C VAL A 30 -12.35 -1.93 -16.52
N GLU A 31 -12.59 -3.24 -16.58
CA GLU A 31 -13.78 -3.81 -17.25
C GLU A 31 -15.09 -3.29 -16.67
N ARG A 32 -15.09 -2.94 -15.39
CA ARG A 32 -16.26 -2.38 -14.69
C ARG A 32 -16.33 -0.85 -14.74
N GLY A 33 -15.46 -0.21 -15.53
CA GLY A 33 -15.47 1.24 -15.75
C GLY A 33 -14.63 2.05 -14.77
N ALA A 34 -13.87 1.41 -13.88
CA ALA A 34 -12.95 2.10 -12.99
C ALA A 34 -11.63 2.43 -13.69
N SER A 35 -10.88 3.39 -13.15
CA SER A 35 -9.47 3.52 -13.47
C SER A 35 -8.65 2.68 -12.49
N ALA A 36 -7.53 2.13 -12.94
CA ALA A 36 -6.65 1.32 -12.09
C ALA A 36 -5.21 1.73 -12.26
N ASP A 37 -4.51 1.87 -11.14
CA ASP A 37 -3.09 2.14 -11.05
C ASP A 37 -2.45 1.00 -10.24
N VAL A 38 -1.31 0.50 -10.69
CA VAL A 38 -0.59 -0.57 -10.00
C VAL A 38 0.71 -0.01 -9.44
N LEU A 39 0.87 -0.11 -8.14
CA LEU A 39 2.07 0.26 -7.41
C LEU A 39 2.78 -1.02 -6.97
N ASP A 40 3.82 -1.40 -7.69
CA ASP A 40 4.71 -2.49 -7.29
C ASP A 40 5.81 -1.92 -6.40
N LEU A 41 5.80 -2.28 -5.12
CA LEU A 41 6.73 -1.71 -4.14
C LEU A 41 8.19 -2.01 -4.46
N TYR A 42 8.47 -3.16 -5.09
CA TYR A 42 9.84 -3.51 -5.50
C TYR A 42 10.29 -2.71 -6.72
N ASP A 43 9.43 -2.58 -7.74
CA ASP A 43 9.76 -1.81 -8.94
C ASP A 43 9.92 -0.31 -8.65
N GLU A 44 9.15 0.22 -7.70
CA GLU A 44 9.28 1.61 -7.26
C GLU A 44 10.53 1.86 -6.41
N GLY A 45 11.24 0.80 -6.03
CA GLY A 45 12.39 0.95 -5.15
C GLY A 45 12.04 1.45 -3.75
N PHE A 46 10.84 1.11 -3.27
CA PHE A 46 10.38 1.57 -1.95
C PHE A 46 11.29 1.04 -0.85
N ASN A 47 11.74 1.93 0.03
CA ASN A 47 12.51 1.56 1.21
C ASN A 47 11.58 1.38 2.41
N PRO A 48 11.42 0.14 2.92
CA PRO A 48 10.50 -0.14 4.03
C PRO A 48 11.07 0.22 5.40
N VAL A 49 12.35 0.58 5.50
CA VAL A 49 13.00 0.76 6.79
C VAL A 49 12.63 2.09 7.44
N TYR A 50 11.99 2.03 8.60
CA TYR A 50 11.68 3.22 9.40
C TYR A 50 12.98 3.87 9.86
N SER A 51 13.12 5.16 9.55
CA SER A 51 14.37 5.90 9.75
C SER A 51 14.26 6.97 10.82
N ALA A 52 15.41 7.58 11.17
CA ALA A 52 15.43 8.74 12.05
C ALA A 52 14.62 9.92 11.50
N ALA A 53 14.58 10.08 10.17
CA ALA A 53 13.78 11.13 9.53
C ALA A 53 12.27 10.88 9.72
N ASP A 54 11.82 9.62 9.61
CA ASP A 54 10.43 9.25 9.90
C ASP A 54 10.08 9.57 11.36
N ARG A 55 10.97 9.23 12.29
CA ARG A 55 10.77 9.50 13.71
C ARG A 55 10.71 10.99 13.99
N ALA A 56 11.60 11.78 13.39
CA ALA A 56 11.61 13.24 13.56
C ALA A 56 10.31 13.87 13.05
N HIS A 57 9.80 13.40 11.92
CA HIS A 57 8.49 13.82 11.40
C HIS A 57 7.37 13.49 12.40
N TYR A 58 7.35 12.26 12.90
CA TYR A 58 6.36 11.83 13.88
C TYR A 58 6.34 12.73 15.12
N LEU A 59 7.50 13.16 15.57
CA LEU A 59 7.64 14.05 16.74
C LEU A 59 7.33 15.53 16.43
N GLY A 60 7.08 15.86 15.17
CA GLY A 60 6.82 17.23 14.76
C GLY A 60 8.07 18.09 14.55
N HIS A 61 9.25 17.48 14.47
CA HIS A 61 10.53 18.17 14.35
C HIS A 61 11.05 18.27 12.92
N ALA A 62 10.43 17.60 11.97
CA ALA A 62 10.87 17.57 10.57
C ALA A 62 9.68 17.42 9.62
N PRO A 63 9.85 17.81 8.34
CA PRO A 63 8.81 17.61 7.34
C PRO A 63 8.63 16.12 7.01
N MET A 64 7.56 15.80 6.28
CA MET A 64 7.34 14.47 5.74
C MET A 64 8.54 14.03 4.90
N PRO A 65 9.09 12.81 5.09
CA PRO A 65 10.17 12.32 4.24
C PRO A 65 9.78 12.37 2.76
N GLU A 66 10.70 12.84 1.92
CA GLU A 66 10.39 13.10 0.51
C GLU A 66 9.99 11.85 -0.27
N ASP A 67 10.57 10.71 0.07
CA ASP A 67 10.32 9.46 -0.66
C ASP A 67 8.93 8.86 -0.42
N VAL A 68 8.26 9.23 0.68
CA VAL A 68 6.90 8.74 0.93
C VAL A 68 5.82 9.61 0.28
N VAL A 69 6.11 10.85 -0.03
CA VAL A 69 5.11 11.80 -0.55
C VAL A 69 4.47 11.35 -1.87
N PRO A 70 5.22 10.85 -2.87
CA PRO A 70 4.60 10.36 -4.12
C PRO A 70 3.63 9.19 -3.89
N ILE A 71 3.95 8.29 -2.96
CA ILE A 71 3.09 7.16 -2.63
C ILE A 71 1.83 7.66 -1.91
N GLN A 72 1.97 8.61 -1.00
CA GLN A 72 0.83 9.24 -0.32
C GLN A 72 -0.13 9.89 -1.31
N ARG A 73 0.38 10.54 -2.34
CA ARG A 73 -0.47 11.14 -3.39
C ARG A 73 -1.29 10.09 -4.12
N ARG A 74 -0.69 8.98 -4.47
CA ARG A 74 -1.39 7.88 -5.15
C ARG A 74 -2.46 7.28 -4.24
N LEU A 75 -2.16 7.09 -2.96
CA LEU A 75 -3.14 6.62 -1.98
C LEU A 75 -4.30 7.59 -1.81
N ALA A 76 -4.02 8.88 -1.73
CA ALA A 76 -5.05 9.91 -1.53
C ALA A 76 -6.00 10.02 -2.72
N GLN A 77 -5.53 9.73 -3.94
CA GLN A 77 -6.34 9.74 -5.16
C GLN A 77 -7.22 8.51 -5.33
N ALA A 78 -6.95 7.45 -4.58
CA ALA A 78 -7.66 6.18 -4.72
C ALA A 78 -8.94 6.18 -3.89
N ASP A 79 -10.01 5.64 -4.47
CA ASP A 79 -11.26 5.35 -3.76
C ASP A 79 -11.21 3.96 -3.12
N VAL A 80 -10.53 3.03 -3.80
CA VAL A 80 -10.31 1.66 -3.35
C VAL A 80 -8.82 1.36 -3.39
N ILE A 81 -8.32 0.80 -2.31
CA ILE A 81 -6.92 0.38 -2.20
C ILE A 81 -6.90 -1.14 -2.03
N ALA A 82 -6.28 -1.84 -2.97
CA ALA A 82 -6.10 -3.29 -2.90
C ALA A 82 -4.65 -3.60 -2.57
N LEU A 83 -4.42 -4.32 -1.47
CA LEU A 83 -3.10 -4.79 -1.06
C LEU A 83 -2.98 -6.26 -1.44
N VAL A 84 -1.99 -6.61 -2.25
CA VAL A 84 -1.77 -7.98 -2.71
C VAL A 84 -0.36 -8.41 -2.33
N PHE A 85 -0.24 -9.44 -1.47
CA PHE A 85 1.06 -9.87 -0.99
C PHE A 85 1.04 -11.33 -0.53
N PRO A 86 2.19 -12.01 -0.57
CA PRO A 86 2.32 -13.34 0.05
C PRO A 86 2.44 -13.20 1.57
N ILE A 87 1.90 -14.17 2.29
CA ILE A 87 2.08 -14.24 3.74
C ILE A 87 3.48 -14.79 4.04
N TYR A 88 4.25 -14.05 4.84
CA TYR A 88 5.52 -14.49 5.40
C TYR A 88 5.38 -14.60 6.92
N TRP A 89 5.63 -15.78 7.46
CA TRP A 89 5.55 -16.02 8.90
C TRP A 89 4.23 -15.51 9.51
N TYR A 90 3.12 -15.93 8.91
CA TYR A 90 1.75 -15.66 9.37
C TYR A 90 1.34 -14.18 9.35
N THR A 91 2.10 -13.33 8.68
CA THR A 91 1.81 -11.89 8.60
C THR A 91 2.22 -11.30 7.25
N MET A 92 2.13 -9.99 7.14
CA MET A 92 2.57 -9.29 5.93
C MET A 92 4.10 -9.26 5.82
N PRO A 93 4.64 -9.23 4.60
CA PRO A 93 6.08 -9.06 4.38
C PRO A 93 6.59 -7.74 4.93
N ALA A 94 7.89 -7.69 5.23
CA ALA A 94 8.55 -6.47 5.71
C ALA A 94 8.30 -5.26 4.80
N MET A 95 8.29 -5.47 3.48
CA MET A 95 8.02 -4.41 2.50
C MET A 95 6.66 -3.77 2.73
N VAL A 96 5.62 -4.56 2.96
CA VAL A 96 4.26 -4.07 3.23
C VAL A 96 4.19 -3.45 4.62
N LYS A 97 4.85 -4.04 5.61
CA LYS A 97 4.88 -3.45 6.96
C LYS A 97 5.54 -2.07 6.94
N GLY A 98 6.60 -1.91 6.15
CA GLY A 98 7.26 -0.62 5.96
C GLY A 98 6.35 0.43 5.32
N LEU A 99 5.46 0.01 4.41
CA LEU A 99 4.42 0.89 3.89
C LEU A 99 3.55 1.44 5.02
N PHE A 100 3.09 0.59 5.92
CA PHE A 100 2.33 1.03 7.09
C PHE A 100 3.16 1.88 8.04
N ASP A 101 4.39 1.48 8.31
CA ASP A 101 5.24 2.20 9.27
C ASP A 101 5.58 3.62 8.79
N ARG A 102 5.87 3.80 7.50
CA ARG A 102 6.43 5.03 6.96
C ARG A 102 5.41 5.91 6.24
N VAL A 103 4.48 5.31 5.50
CA VAL A 103 3.57 6.02 4.58
C VAL A 103 2.23 6.30 5.26
N ILE A 104 1.68 5.33 5.96
CA ILE A 104 0.41 5.45 6.69
C ILE A 104 0.69 6.10 8.06
N CYS A 105 0.99 7.37 8.05
CA CYS A 105 1.58 8.03 9.21
C CYS A 105 0.81 9.29 9.62
N ARG A 106 1.23 9.85 10.75
CA ARG A 106 0.71 11.10 11.30
C ARG A 106 0.80 12.23 10.28
N GLY A 107 -0.24 13.02 10.18
CA GLY A 107 -0.34 14.12 9.24
C GLY A 107 -0.83 13.72 7.85
N PHE A 108 -0.88 12.41 7.58
CA PHE A 108 -1.45 11.88 6.34
C PHE A 108 -2.67 11.00 6.63
N ALA A 109 -2.46 9.88 7.32
CA ALA A 109 -3.55 8.93 7.59
C ALA A 109 -4.43 9.35 8.76
N TYR A 110 -3.88 10.13 9.67
CA TYR A 110 -4.61 10.66 10.82
C TYR A 110 -4.00 11.97 11.27
N HIS A 111 -4.80 12.76 12.01
CA HIS A 111 -4.33 13.98 12.66
C HIS A 111 -4.48 13.87 14.17
N PRO A 112 -3.51 14.40 14.97
CA PRO A 112 -3.58 14.31 16.43
C PRO A 112 -4.80 14.99 17.06
N ASP A 113 -5.39 15.96 16.36
CA ASP A 113 -6.59 16.67 16.81
C ASP A 113 -7.90 15.90 16.56
N GLY A 114 -7.82 14.71 15.99
CA GLY A 114 -8.96 13.86 15.68
C GLY A 114 -9.69 14.19 14.38
N THR A 115 -9.21 15.17 13.61
CA THR A 115 -9.78 15.42 12.27
C THR A 115 -9.44 14.28 11.32
N PRO A 116 -10.31 13.98 10.32
CA PRO A 116 -10.08 12.88 9.39
C PRO A 116 -8.79 13.05 8.59
N GLY A 117 -8.06 11.96 8.40
CA GLY A 117 -6.90 11.92 7.52
C GLY A 117 -7.30 11.71 6.05
N ALA A 118 -6.29 11.69 5.19
CA ALA A 118 -6.49 11.59 3.73
C ALA A 118 -7.12 10.26 3.29
N LEU A 119 -7.07 9.23 4.12
CA LEU A 119 -7.64 7.92 3.81
C LEU A 119 -9.01 7.67 4.42
N ALA A 120 -9.62 8.69 5.02
CA ALA A 120 -10.98 8.57 5.56
C ALA A 120 -11.94 8.16 4.44
N ASP A 121 -12.86 7.26 4.76
CA ASP A 121 -13.88 6.75 3.85
C ASP A 121 -13.35 5.97 2.64
N ARG A 122 -12.09 5.54 2.66
CA ARG A 122 -11.54 4.68 1.62
C ARG A 122 -11.89 3.22 1.90
N THR A 123 -12.12 2.47 0.83
CA THR A 123 -12.30 1.02 0.92
C THR A 123 -10.95 0.33 0.75
N VAL A 124 -10.63 -0.60 1.62
CA VAL A 124 -9.40 -1.40 1.53
C VAL A 124 -9.77 -2.86 1.30
N ARG A 125 -9.12 -3.48 0.33
CA ARG A 125 -9.18 -4.92 0.07
C ARG A 125 -7.80 -5.50 0.31
N VAL A 126 -7.75 -6.61 1.03
CA VAL A 126 -6.48 -7.30 1.30
C VAL A 126 -6.57 -8.69 0.68
N ILE A 127 -5.65 -8.97 -0.23
CA ILE A 127 -5.56 -10.27 -0.92
C ILE A 127 -4.23 -10.89 -0.50
N MET A 128 -4.33 -11.95 0.29
CA MET A 128 -3.17 -12.64 0.85
C MET A 128 -2.99 -13.98 0.17
N LEU A 129 -1.77 -14.25 -0.31
CA LEU A 129 -1.42 -15.52 -0.92
C LEU A 129 -0.65 -16.39 0.06
N THR A 130 -1.05 -17.65 0.16
CA THR A 130 -0.38 -18.62 1.01
C THR A 130 0.24 -19.72 0.17
N GLY A 131 1.45 -20.16 0.53
CA GLY A 131 2.16 -21.21 -0.18
C GLY A 131 2.05 -22.60 0.43
N GLY A 132 1.28 -22.76 1.49
CA GLY A 132 1.15 -24.06 2.19
C GLY A 132 0.15 -24.99 1.53
N SER A 133 0.47 -26.29 1.48
CA SER A 133 -0.50 -27.32 1.18
C SER A 133 -1.44 -27.54 2.38
N ARG A 134 -2.65 -28.00 2.12
CA ARG A 134 -3.62 -28.29 3.20
C ARG A 134 -3.24 -29.51 4.07
N GLN A 135 -2.06 -30.06 3.88
CA GLN A 135 -1.57 -31.19 4.67
C GLN A 135 -0.74 -30.69 5.85
N TRP A 136 -1.44 -30.36 6.88
CA TRP A 136 -0.86 -30.08 8.20
C TRP A 136 -1.32 -31.18 9.16
#